data_ec12d9c51f3fd2125fda97434ed2bd06
#
_entry.id   ec12d9c51f3fd2125fda97434ed2bd06
#
_cell.length_a   1.000
_cell.length_b   1.000
_cell.length_c   1.000
_cell.angle_alpha   90.00
_cell.angle_beta   90.00
_cell.angle_gamma   90.00
#
_symmetry.space_group_name_H-M   'P 1'
#
loop_
_entity.id
_entity.type
_entity.pdbx_description
1 polymer ?
#
loop_
_entity_poly.entity_id
_entity_poly.type
_entity_poly.pdbx_seq_one_letter_code
_entity_poly.pdbx_strand_id
1 'polypeptide(L)'
;MEKKKKVAVTIGSKNYTIVTEEDETEIVLRIADYVNGVMEEIKERNPRLSVSDIHVLTCINIARELHKSLELNKSMDISEIEGKLNEAAEDKEVMENLL
;
A
#
# COMPACT_ATOMS: atom_id res chain seq x y z
N MET A 1 -19.93 16.67 -16.83
CA MET A 1 -20.08 15.23 -16.96
C MET A 1 -18.72 14.55 -16.94
N GLU A 2 -18.59 13.58 -16.08
CA GLU A 2 -17.30 12.94 -15.90
C GLU A 2 -17.01 11.95 -17.00
N LYS A 3 -15.79 11.96 -17.46
CA LYS A 3 -15.35 11.00 -18.45
C LYS A 3 -14.49 9.95 -17.77
N LYS A 4 -14.75 8.70 -18.09
CA LYS A 4 -13.95 7.61 -17.59
C LYS A 4 -12.87 7.28 -18.58
N LYS A 5 -11.73 6.85 -18.08
CA LYS A 5 -10.61 6.48 -18.91
C LYS A 5 -10.00 5.19 -18.39
N LYS A 6 -9.47 4.40 -19.30
CA LYS A 6 -8.77 3.17 -18.94
C LYS A 6 -7.29 3.46 -18.90
N VAL A 7 -6.68 3.10 -17.79
CA VAL A 7 -5.26 3.32 -17.59
C VAL A 7 -4.60 1.98 -17.37
N ALA A 8 -3.58 1.69 -18.14
CA ALA A 8 -2.82 0.46 -17.96
C ALA A 8 -1.69 0.72 -16.96
N VAL A 9 -1.60 -0.10 -15.94
CA VAL A 9 -0.55 0.00 -14.93
C VAL A 9 0.10 -1.36 -14.75
N THR A 10 1.36 -1.34 -14.38
CA THR A 10 2.08 -2.56 -14.05
C THR A 10 2.37 -2.54 -12.56
N ILE A 11 1.82 -3.53 -11.84
CA ILE A 11 2.07 -3.68 -10.42
C ILE A 11 2.78 -5.01 -10.21
N GLY A 12 3.98 -4.92 -9.68
CA GLY A 12 4.85 -6.08 -9.62
C GLY A 12 5.22 -6.51 -11.03
N SER A 13 4.84 -7.70 -11.40
CA SER A 13 5.13 -8.21 -12.75
C SER A 13 3.87 -8.38 -13.59
N LYS A 14 2.73 -7.86 -13.13
CA LYS A 14 1.47 -8.03 -13.83
C LYS A 14 0.91 -6.70 -14.31
N ASN A 15 0.24 -6.77 -15.44
CA ASN A 15 -0.42 -5.61 -16.02
C ASN A 15 -1.90 -5.59 -15.64
N TYR A 16 -2.39 -4.42 -15.31
CA TYR A 16 -3.78 -4.23 -14.93
C TYR A 16 -4.34 -3.04 -15.68
N THR A 17 -5.64 -3.09 -15.93
CA THR A 17 -6.34 -1.97 -16.51
C THR A 17 -7.27 -1.39 -15.45
N ILE A 18 -7.09 -0.12 -15.14
CA ILE A 18 -7.87 0.55 -14.13
C ILE A 18 -8.75 1.60 -14.82
N VAL A 19 -10.03 1.62 -14.44
CA VAL A 19 -10.94 2.63 -14.94
C VAL A 19 -10.97 3.76 -13.93
N THR A 20 -10.68 4.96 -14.38
CA THR A 20 -10.61 6.11 -13.51
C THR A 20 -11.18 7.35 -14.19
N GLU A 21 -11.33 8.42 -13.43
CA GLU A 21 -11.70 9.70 -14.01
C GLU A 21 -10.57 10.20 -14.92
N GLU A 22 -10.94 10.90 -15.99
CA GLU A 22 -9.95 11.36 -16.94
C GLU A 22 -8.87 12.23 -16.29
N ASP A 23 -9.28 13.09 -15.38
CA ASP A 23 -8.35 14.01 -14.72
C ASP A 23 -7.50 13.34 -13.62
N GLU A 24 -7.75 12.07 -13.32
CA GLU A 24 -6.97 11.34 -12.34
C GLU A 24 -5.99 10.34 -12.92
N THR A 25 -5.87 10.33 -14.24
CA THR A 25 -4.99 9.38 -14.92
C THR A 25 -3.55 9.47 -14.41
N GLU A 26 -3.04 10.69 -14.33
CA GLU A 26 -1.67 10.90 -13.89
C GLU A 26 -1.46 10.49 -12.44
N ILE A 27 -2.46 10.75 -11.60
CA ILE A 27 -2.40 10.36 -10.20
C ILE A 27 -2.33 8.83 -10.07
N VAL A 28 -3.13 8.13 -10.86
CA VAL A 28 -3.14 6.67 -10.83
C VAL A 28 -1.77 6.12 -11.23
N LEU A 29 -1.14 6.71 -12.22
CA LEU A 29 0.19 6.26 -12.64
C LEU A 29 1.23 6.49 -11.55
N ARG A 30 1.15 7.61 -10.86
CA ARG A 30 2.05 7.89 -9.73
C ARG A 30 1.82 6.93 -8.58
N ILE A 31 0.56 6.60 -8.32
CA ILE A 31 0.23 5.66 -7.27
C ILE A 31 0.82 4.28 -7.61
N ALA A 32 0.72 3.87 -8.86
CA ALA A 32 1.28 2.58 -9.27
C ALA A 32 2.79 2.56 -9.05
N ASP A 33 3.48 3.65 -9.39
CA ASP A 33 4.92 3.74 -9.15
C ASP A 33 5.24 3.66 -7.67
N TYR A 34 4.46 4.34 -6.85
CA TYR A 34 4.66 4.32 -5.41
C TYR A 34 4.48 2.91 -4.86
N VAL A 35 3.42 2.22 -5.27
CA VAL A 35 3.15 0.85 -4.83
C VAL A 35 4.31 -0.06 -5.22
N ASN A 36 4.79 0.06 -6.44
CA ASN A 36 5.91 -0.75 -6.91
C ASN A 36 7.17 -0.48 -6.08
N GLY A 37 7.39 0.78 -5.71
CA GLY A 37 8.53 1.14 -4.86
C GLY A 37 8.46 0.45 -3.50
N VAL A 38 7.30 0.45 -2.89
CA VAL A 38 7.11 -0.21 -1.60
C VAL A 38 7.36 -1.71 -1.72
N MET A 39 6.83 -2.32 -2.78
CA MET A 39 7.01 -3.75 -3.01
C MET A 39 8.48 -4.11 -3.18
N GLU A 40 9.21 -3.29 -3.92
CA GLU A 40 10.65 -3.52 -4.13
C GLU A 40 11.43 -3.45 -2.82
N GLU A 41 11.13 -2.47 -1.99
CA GLU A 41 11.79 -2.35 -0.70
C GLU A 41 11.56 -3.57 0.17
N ILE A 42 10.33 -4.04 0.22
CA ILE A 42 9.99 -5.23 1.01
C ILE A 42 10.74 -6.44 0.48
N LYS A 43 10.76 -6.61 -0.82
CA LYS A 43 11.44 -7.72 -1.45
C LYS A 43 12.93 -7.70 -1.17
N GLU A 44 13.53 -6.52 -1.21
CA GLU A 44 14.97 -6.39 -0.94
C GLU A 44 15.32 -6.74 0.49
N ARG A 45 14.43 -6.38 1.42
CA ARG A 45 14.67 -6.71 2.82
C ARG A 45 14.57 -8.19 3.11
N ASN A 46 13.69 -8.88 2.37
CA ASN A 46 13.55 -10.32 2.57
C ASN A 46 13.19 -11.00 1.25
N PRO A 47 14.22 -11.42 0.50
CA PRO A 47 14.01 -12.05 -0.80
C PRO A 47 13.28 -13.38 -0.76
N ARG A 48 13.11 -13.95 0.43
CA ARG A 48 12.44 -15.25 0.58
C ARG A 48 10.93 -15.15 0.65
N LEU A 49 10.39 -13.94 0.75
CA LEU A 49 8.96 -13.76 0.84
C LEU A 49 8.28 -14.19 -0.46
N SER A 50 7.12 -14.80 -0.31
CA SER A 50 6.29 -15.12 -1.46
C SER A 50 5.69 -13.83 -2.01
N VAL A 51 5.21 -13.90 -3.25
CA VAL A 51 4.55 -12.76 -3.86
C VAL A 51 3.34 -12.33 -3.04
N SER A 52 2.57 -13.30 -2.53
CA SER A 52 1.41 -13.01 -1.69
C SER A 52 1.79 -12.24 -0.44
N ASP A 53 2.87 -12.67 0.22
CA ASP A 53 3.32 -11.99 1.43
C ASP A 53 3.77 -10.56 1.14
N ILE A 54 4.44 -10.37 0.03
CA ILE A 54 4.87 -9.03 -0.38
C ILE A 54 3.65 -8.13 -0.58
N HIS A 55 2.61 -8.67 -1.22
CA HIS A 55 1.38 -7.89 -1.44
C HIS A 55 0.71 -7.49 -0.13
N VAL A 56 0.63 -8.42 0.82
CA VAL A 56 0.02 -8.15 2.11
C VAL A 56 0.80 -7.08 2.86
N LEU A 57 2.12 -7.23 2.89
CA LEU A 57 2.97 -6.26 3.58
C LEU A 57 2.91 -4.89 2.92
N THR A 58 2.80 -4.86 1.60
CA THR A 58 2.65 -3.61 0.88
C THR A 58 1.37 -2.90 1.30
N CYS A 59 0.26 -3.63 1.39
CA CYS A 59 -1.00 -3.06 1.83
C CYS A 59 -0.90 -2.49 3.24
N ILE A 60 -0.27 -3.24 4.13
CA ILE A 60 -0.13 -2.81 5.52
C ILE A 60 0.73 -1.55 5.61
N ASN A 61 1.83 -1.51 4.88
CA ASN A 61 2.70 -0.33 4.88
C ASN A 61 1.98 0.90 4.38
N ILE A 62 1.24 0.77 3.30
CA ILE A 62 0.53 1.90 2.72
C ILE A 62 -0.58 2.37 3.67
N ALA A 63 -1.31 1.45 4.25
CA ALA A 63 -2.36 1.79 5.21
C ALA A 63 -1.79 2.48 6.43
N ARG A 64 -0.62 2.04 6.88
CA ARG A 64 0.04 2.66 8.02
C ARG A 64 0.41 4.11 7.72
N GLU A 65 0.96 4.35 6.54
CA GLU A 65 1.30 5.72 6.14
C GLU A 65 0.05 6.59 6.04
N LEU A 66 -1.02 6.02 5.55
CA LEU A 66 -2.28 6.75 5.47
C LEU A 66 -2.77 7.14 6.86
N HIS A 67 -2.71 6.22 7.81
CA HIS A 67 -3.13 6.51 9.18
C HIS A 67 -2.28 7.62 9.81
N LYS A 68 -0.98 7.60 9.56
CA LYS A 68 -0.11 8.66 10.05
C LYS A 68 -0.50 10.02 9.49
N SER A 69 -0.80 10.07 8.21
CA SER A 69 -1.25 11.29 7.56
C SER A 69 -2.54 11.81 8.16
N LEU A 70 -3.49 10.92 8.36
CA LEU A 70 -4.80 11.29 8.93
C LEU A 70 -4.65 11.78 10.35
N GLU A 71 -3.77 11.17 11.13
CA GLU A 71 -3.51 11.60 12.50
C GLU A 71 -2.97 13.01 12.53
N LEU A 72 -2.02 13.33 11.66
CA LEU A 72 -1.44 14.66 11.60
C LEU A 72 -2.46 15.71 11.21
N ASN A 73 -3.43 15.34 10.37
CA ASN A 73 -4.40 16.28 9.85
C ASN A 73 -5.61 16.47 10.73
N LYS A 74 -5.98 15.49 11.51
CA LYS A 74 -7.26 15.48 12.19
C LYS A 74 -7.19 15.40 13.70
N SER A 75 -6.04 15.34 14.28
CA SER A 75 -5.90 15.17 15.72
C SER A 75 -6.76 14.00 16.24
N MET A 76 -6.85 12.96 15.44
CA MET A 76 -7.65 11.81 15.81
C MET A 76 -6.91 10.94 16.80
N ASP A 77 -7.67 10.41 17.76
CA ASP A 77 -7.08 9.44 18.66
C ASP A 77 -7.00 8.10 17.96
N ILE A 78 -5.83 7.77 17.48
CA ILE A 78 -5.62 6.53 16.76
C ILE A 78 -4.87 5.47 17.57
N SER A 79 -4.65 5.75 18.86
CA SER A 79 -3.96 4.76 19.70
C SER A 79 -4.68 3.42 19.70
N GLU A 80 -6.01 3.44 19.64
CA GLU A 80 -6.77 2.21 19.57
C GLU A 80 -6.50 1.46 18.27
N ILE A 81 -6.41 2.19 17.17
CA ILE A 81 -6.13 1.59 15.86
C ILE A 81 -4.73 1.03 15.83
N GLU A 82 -3.77 1.79 16.35
CA GLU A 82 -2.39 1.33 16.43
C GLU A 82 -2.27 0.07 17.27
N GLY A 83 -3.01 0.02 18.37
CA GLY A 83 -3.02 -1.17 19.21
C GLY A 83 -3.47 -2.39 18.44
N LYS A 84 -4.52 -2.25 17.66
CA LYS A 84 -5.02 -3.37 16.86
C LYS A 84 -4.04 -3.80 15.79
N LEU A 85 -3.36 -2.84 15.17
CA LEU A 85 -2.36 -3.17 14.17
C LEU A 85 -1.19 -3.90 14.79
N ASN A 86 -0.77 -3.48 15.98
CA ASN A 86 0.32 -4.15 16.66
C ASN A 86 -0.05 -5.56 17.08
N GLU A 87 -1.28 -5.75 17.52
CA GLU A 87 -1.75 -7.10 17.86
C GLU A 87 -1.72 -8.00 16.65
N ALA A 88 -2.18 -7.50 15.51
CA ALA A 88 -2.16 -8.29 14.29
C ALA A 88 -0.73 -8.62 13.87
N ALA A 89 0.19 -7.68 14.05
CA ALA A 89 1.60 -7.89 13.71
C ALA A 89 2.24 -8.91 14.63
N GLU A 90 1.88 -8.90 15.91
CA GLU A 90 2.43 -9.85 16.87
C GLU A 90 2.05 -11.29 16.56
N ASP A 91 0.84 -11.48 16.05
CA ASP A 91 0.40 -12.81 15.66
C ASP A 91 1.17 -13.36 14.48
N LYS A 92 1.91 -12.50 13.78
CA LYS A 92 2.67 -12.87 12.60
C LYS A 92 4.06 -12.27 12.68
N GLU A 93 4.90 -12.94 13.43
CA GLU A 93 6.26 -12.46 13.68
C GLU A 93 7.02 -12.05 12.43
N VAL A 94 6.87 -12.80 11.35
CA VAL A 94 7.58 -12.52 10.11
C VAL A 94 7.22 -11.13 9.59
N MET A 95 5.95 -10.80 9.64
CA MET A 95 5.49 -9.49 9.15
C MET A 95 5.92 -8.36 10.05
N GLU A 96 5.91 -8.59 11.36
CA GLU A 96 6.36 -7.59 12.31
C GLU A 96 7.80 -7.16 12.03
N ASN A 97 8.65 -8.13 11.76
CA ASN A 97 10.06 -7.86 11.50
C ASN A 97 10.31 -7.14 10.18
N LEU A 98 9.35 -7.20 9.27
CA LEU A 98 9.50 -6.61 7.95
C LEU A 98 8.92 -5.20 7.85
N LEU A 99 8.08 -4.84 8.75
CA LEU A 99 7.51 -3.51 8.78
C LEU A 99 8.40 -2.54 9.53
#